data_e58622f3bcf8c926ce8bb2ee43dc8516
#
_entry.id   e58622f3bcf8c926ce8bb2ee43dc8516
#
_cell.length_a   1.000
_cell.length_b   1.000
_cell.length_c   1.000
_cell.angle_alpha   90.00
_cell.angle_beta   90.00
_cell.angle_gamma   90.00
#
_symmetry.space_group_name_H-M   'P 1'
#
loop_
_entity.id
_entity.type
_entity.pdbx_description
1 polymer ?
#
loop_
_entity_poly.entity_id
_entity_poly.type
_entity_poly.pdbx_seq_one_letter_code
_entity_poly.pdbx_strand_id
1 'polypeptide(L)'
;SAVASLEIINMIYLVEGRIPQRIGNRYESTYPYDSFKATDGSLVIGTANDKLWQILCKEMDRPDLATKEEWARVRDRVREHAAVKIEVENWTKQHPVAELVDRLLAAGVPAAPIYDIAQVVADPHIGGAREMFVDIEHPVAGKMKITGSHIKLSETPTSIRKPSPALGENNSEIYGGRLGLSEAELQVLKDEKVI
;
A
#
# COMPACT_ATOMS: atom_id res chain seq x y z
N SER A 1 -12.26 10.86 -7.42
CA SER A 1 -12.94 10.51 -6.16
C SER A 1 -12.68 9.04 -5.82
N ALA A 2 -12.88 8.64 -4.57
CA ALA A 2 -12.70 7.26 -4.11
C ALA A 2 -13.54 6.24 -4.91
N VAL A 3 -14.71 6.63 -5.39
CA VAL A 3 -15.58 5.76 -6.22
C VAL A 3 -14.89 5.35 -7.52
N ALA A 4 -14.10 6.21 -8.14
CA ALA A 4 -13.38 5.86 -9.37
C ALA A 4 -12.27 4.81 -9.13
N SER A 5 -11.82 4.63 -7.89
CA SER A 5 -10.81 3.62 -7.51
C SER A 5 -11.42 2.24 -7.21
N LEU A 6 -12.74 2.11 -7.23
CA LEU A 6 -13.44 0.83 -6.98
C LEU A 6 -13.49 -0.08 -8.21
N GLU A 7 -12.80 0.26 -9.25
CA GLU A 7 -12.48 -0.52 -10.43
C GLU A 7 -13.50 -1.66 -10.78
N ILE A 8 -13.05 -2.92 -10.66
CA ILE A 8 -13.82 -4.11 -11.06
C ILE A 8 -15.09 -4.33 -10.22
N ILE A 9 -15.09 -3.90 -8.97
CA ILE A 9 -16.24 -4.07 -8.06
C ILE A 9 -17.48 -3.33 -8.61
N ASN A 10 -17.28 -2.12 -9.13
CA ASN A 10 -18.36 -1.37 -9.78
C ASN A 10 -18.87 -2.10 -11.03
N MET A 11 -17.96 -2.67 -11.83
CA MET A 11 -18.30 -3.37 -13.07
C MET A 11 -19.07 -4.66 -12.81
N ILE A 12 -18.74 -5.40 -11.76
CA ILE A 12 -19.50 -6.59 -11.35
C ILE A 12 -20.97 -6.24 -11.13
N TYR A 13 -21.23 -5.17 -10.39
CA TYR A 13 -22.63 -4.77 -10.17
C TYR A 13 -23.30 -4.19 -11.42
N LEU A 14 -22.61 -3.31 -12.14
CA LEU A 14 -23.18 -2.62 -13.31
C LEU A 14 -23.46 -3.57 -14.47
N VAL A 15 -22.68 -4.63 -14.66
CA VAL A 15 -22.81 -5.58 -15.77
C VAL A 15 -23.60 -6.82 -15.36
N GLU A 16 -23.35 -7.37 -14.16
CA GLU A 16 -23.93 -8.63 -13.71
C GLU A 16 -25.13 -8.44 -12.78
N GLY A 17 -25.36 -7.24 -12.23
CA GLY A 17 -26.35 -6.97 -11.17
C GLY A 17 -26.01 -7.62 -9.83
N ARG A 18 -24.85 -8.25 -9.71
CA ARG A 18 -24.42 -8.96 -8.49
C ARG A 18 -23.77 -7.99 -7.51
N ILE A 19 -24.23 -8.02 -6.26
CA ILE A 19 -23.62 -7.21 -5.17
C ILE A 19 -22.36 -7.93 -4.67
N PRO A 20 -21.15 -7.35 -4.86
CA PRO A 20 -19.90 -7.90 -4.33
C PRO A 20 -19.93 -7.99 -2.81
N GLN A 21 -19.39 -9.06 -2.26
CA GLN A 21 -19.31 -9.29 -0.84
C GLN A 21 -17.91 -8.96 -0.30
N ARG A 22 -17.78 -8.86 1.03
CA ARG A 22 -16.47 -8.74 1.68
C ARG A 22 -15.75 -10.09 1.63
N ILE A 23 -14.61 -10.14 0.98
CA ILE A 23 -13.85 -11.37 0.71
C ILE A 23 -12.42 -11.35 1.30
N GLY A 24 -12.10 -10.38 2.16
CA GLY A 24 -10.76 -10.20 2.73
C GLY A 24 -9.77 -9.64 1.69
N ASN A 25 -8.54 -10.15 1.71
CA ASN A 25 -7.48 -9.70 0.81
C ASN A 25 -7.47 -10.40 -0.57
N ARG A 26 -8.36 -11.37 -0.75
CA ARG A 26 -8.46 -12.12 -2.00
C ARG A 26 -8.98 -11.23 -3.13
N TYR A 27 -8.41 -11.39 -4.31
CA TYR A 27 -8.98 -10.79 -5.52
C TYR A 27 -10.11 -11.67 -6.05
N GLU A 28 -11.23 -11.05 -6.48
CA GLU A 28 -12.46 -11.79 -6.74
C GLU A 28 -12.44 -12.59 -8.04
N SER A 29 -11.76 -12.09 -9.07
CA SER A 29 -11.84 -12.64 -10.44
C SER A 29 -10.66 -13.51 -10.85
N THR A 30 -9.63 -13.64 -10.00
CA THR A 30 -8.49 -14.52 -10.27
C THR A 30 -7.90 -15.12 -8.99
N TYR A 31 -7.36 -16.33 -9.09
CA TYR A 31 -6.76 -17.01 -7.93
C TYR A 31 -5.66 -18.00 -8.37
N PRO A 32 -4.57 -18.19 -7.55
CA PRO A 32 -4.20 -17.44 -6.34
C PRO A 32 -3.90 -15.96 -6.61
N TYR A 33 -4.58 -15.08 -5.89
CA TYR A 33 -4.29 -13.65 -5.82
C TYR A 33 -4.79 -13.16 -4.45
N ASP A 34 -3.91 -13.30 -3.42
CA ASP A 34 -4.30 -13.16 -2.01
C ASP A 34 -3.06 -12.94 -1.14
N SER A 35 -3.26 -12.77 0.15
CA SER A 35 -2.22 -12.84 1.16
C SER A 35 -2.03 -14.26 1.68
N PHE A 36 -0.79 -14.68 1.87
CA PHE A 36 -0.38 -15.99 2.34
C PHE A 36 0.57 -15.88 3.53
N LYS A 37 0.43 -16.78 4.50
CA LYS A 37 1.29 -16.82 5.67
C LYS A 37 2.63 -17.48 5.34
N ALA A 38 3.71 -16.96 5.91
CA ALA A 38 5.06 -17.52 5.89
C ALA A 38 5.52 -17.80 7.32
N THR A 39 6.79 -18.23 7.52
CA THR A 39 7.32 -18.52 8.86
C THR A 39 7.44 -17.29 9.74
N ASP A 40 7.75 -16.13 9.16
CA ASP A 40 8.12 -14.89 9.85
C ASP A 40 7.20 -13.70 9.50
N GLY A 41 6.11 -13.93 8.77
CA GLY A 41 5.20 -12.88 8.36
C GLY A 41 4.17 -13.33 7.34
N SER A 42 3.85 -12.44 6.42
CA SER A 42 2.94 -12.71 5.31
C SER A 42 3.44 -12.04 4.03
N LEU A 43 3.06 -12.63 2.89
CA LEU A 43 3.33 -12.06 1.58
C LEU A 43 2.06 -12.08 0.74
N VAL A 44 2.03 -11.26 -0.31
CA VAL A 44 1.04 -11.37 -1.39
C VAL A 44 1.65 -12.17 -2.54
N ILE A 45 0.83 -13.02 -3.17
CA ILE A 45 1.18 -13.74 -4.40
C ILE A 45 0.06 -13.49 -5.39
N GLY A 46 0.42 -13.12 -6.63
CA GLY A 46 -0.53 -12.83 -7.70
C GLY A 46 -0.33 -13.70 -8.95
N THR A 47 -1.13 -14.76 -9.10
CA THR A 47 -1.14 -15.55 -10.34
C THR A 47 -2.35 -15.17 -11.19
N ALA A 48 -2.16 -14.21 -12.09
CA ALA A 48 -3.26 -13.65 -12.87
C ALA A 48 -3.80 -14.58 -13.99
N ASN A 49 -3.11 -15.69 -14.29
CA ASN A 49 -3.47 -16.60 -15.38
C ASN A 49 -2.99 -18.04 -15.13
N ASP A 50 -3.38 -18.95 -16.01
CA ASP A 50 -3.07 -20.38 -15.89
C ASP A 50 -1.56 -20.66 -16.03
N LYS A 51 -0.84 -19.89 -16.84
CA LYS A 51 0.62 -20.01 -16.99
C LYS A 51 1.35 -19.70 -15.67
N LEU A 52 0.98 -18.64 -15.00
CA LEU A 52 1.58 -18.27 -13.70
C LEU A 52 1.22 -19.29 -12.61
N TRP A 53 0.05 -19.89 -12.67
CA TRP A 53 -0.30 -21.02 -11.78
C TRP A 53 0.65 -22.22 -11.98
N GLN A 54 0.92 -22.59 -13.22
CA GLN A 54 1.85 -23.67 -13.51
C GLN A 54 3.27 -23.40 -12.99
N ILE A 55 3.73 -22.13 -13.15
CA ILE A 55 5.03 -21.71 -12.61
C ILE A 55 5.02 -21.78 -11.07
N LEU A 56 3.98 -21.30 -10.41
CA LEU A 56 3.85 -21.39 -8.95
C LEU A 56 3.86 -22.86 -8.49
N CYS A 57 3.12 -23.74 -9.14
CA CYS A 57 3.13 -25.17 -8.83
C CYS A 57 4.54 -25.80 -8.96
N LYS A 58 5.30 -25.38 -9.97
CA LYS A 58 6.69 -25.80 -10.15
C LYS A 58 7.57 -25.30 -8.99
N GLU A 59 7.41 -24.05 -8.58
CA GLU A 59 8.15 -23.49 -7.43
C GLU A 59 7.81 -24.18 -6.11
N MET A 60 6.58 -24.63 -5.96
CA MET A 60 6.14 -25.44 -4.80
C MET A 60 6.60 -26.89 -4.85
N ASP A 61 7.23 -27.35 -5.93
CA ASP A 61 7.51 -28.76 -6.23
C ASP A 61 6.24 -29.64 -6.21
N ARG A 62 5.14 -29.09 -6.74
CA ARG A 62 3.82 -29.72 -6.78
C ARG A 62 3.27 -29.78 -8.23
N PRO A 63 3.93 -30.57 -9.13
CA PRO A 63 3.45 -30.72 -10.50
C PRO A 63 2.06 -31.38 -10.60
N ASP A 64 1.68 -32.14 -9.56
CA ASP A 64 0.35 -32.73 -9.43
C ASP A 64 -0.76 -31.65 -9.42
N LEU A 65 -0.53 -30.52 -8.76
CA LEU A 65 -1.48 -29.41 -8.72
C LEU A 65 -1.60 -28.70 -10.07
N ALA A 66 -0.51 -28.63 -10.81
CA ALA A 66 -0.48 -27.99 -12.14
C ALA A 66 -1.35 -28.77 -13.17
N THR A 67 -1.43 -30.09 -13.01
CA THR A 67 -2.17 -31.00 -13.91
C THR A 67 -3.56 -31.38 -13.39
N LYS A 68 -3.92 -30.91 -12.20
CA LYS A 68 -5.22 -31.19 -11.58
C LYS A 68 -6.33 -30.53 -12.38
N GLU A 69 -7.23 -31.30 -12.96
CA GLU A 69 -8.27 -30.81 -13.87
C GLU A 69 -9.16 -29.76 -13.21
N GLU A 70 -9.55 -29.97 -11.95
CA GLU A 70 -10.41 -29.06 -11.18
C GLU A 70 -9.76 -27.70 -10.88
N TRP A 71 -8.42 -27.56 -11.12
CA TRP A 71 -7.67 -26.31 -10.90
C TRP A 71 -6.96 -25.80 -12.14
N ALA A 72 -7.18 -26.42 -13.28
CA ALA A 72 -6.53 -26.06 -14.55
C ALA A 72 -6.85 -24.64 -15.02
N ARG A 73 -8.07 -24.15 -14.75
CA ARG A 73 -8.52 -22.82 -15.18
C ARG A 73 -8.65 -21.86 -14.01
N VAL A 74 -8.37 -20.57 -14.28
CA VAL A 74 -8.52 -19.49 -13.30
C VAL A 74 -9.88 -19.54 -12.60
N ARG A 75 -10.98 -19.64 -13.36
CA ARG A 75 -12.36 -19.68 -12.83
C ARG A 75 -12.58 -20.80 -11.82
N ASP A 76 -11.94 -21.95 -12.04
CA ASP A 76 -12.11 -23.11 -11.19
C ASP A 76 -11.32 -22.93 -9.88
N ARG A 77 -10.12 -22.34 -9.96
CA ARG A 77 -9.34 -21.97 -8.78
C ARG A 77 -10.03 -20.85 -7.97
N VAL A 78 -10.71 -19.92 -8.61
CA VAL A 78 -11.54 -18.90 -7.91
C VAL A 78 -12.66 -19.58 -7.12
N ARG A 79 -13.35 -20.55 -7.70
CA ARG A 79 -14.41 -21.31 -7.02
C ARG A 79 -13.85 -22.12 -5.84
N GLU A 80 -12.73 -22.78 -6.06
CA GLU A 80 -12.06 -23.66 -5.09
C GLU A 80 -10.98 -22.93 -4.26
N HIS A 81 -11.05 -21.60 -4.18
CA HIS A 81 -10.00 -20.74 -3.60
C HIS A 81 -9.54 -21.17 -2.20
N ALA A 82 -10.46 -21.68 -1.36
CA ALA A 82 -10.12 -22.13 0.00
C ALA A 82 -9.19 -23.34 -0.01
N ALA A 83 -9.47 -24.32 -0.87
CA ALA A 83 -8.63 -25.50 -1.02
C ALA A 83 -7.28 -25.16 -1.64
N VAL A 84 -7.28 -24.30 -2.67
CA VAL A 84 -6.02 -23.83 -3.28
C VAL A 84 -5.18 -23.04 -2.28
N LYS A 85 -5.80 -22.21 -1.42
CA LYS A 85 -5.08 -21.47 -0.37
C LYS A 85 -4.36 -22.39 0.59
N ILE A 86 -5.00 -23.47 1.02
CA ILE A 86 -4.39 -24.45 1.92
C ILE A 86 -3.11 -25.04 1.30
N GLU A 87 -3.16 -25.44 0.03
CA GLU A 87 -1.98 -26.01 -0.63
C GLU A 87 -0.84 -25.00 -0.79
N VAL A 88 -1.15 -23.78 -1.16
CA VAL A 88 -0.14 -22.72 -1.26
C VAL A 88 0.43 -22.40 0.14
N GLU A 89 -0.41 -22.30 1.17
CA GLU A 89 0.06 -22.03 2.54
C GLU A 89 0.81 -23.21 3.17
N ASN A 90 0.54 -24.45 2.79
CA ASN A 90 1.33 -25.59 3.22
C ASN A 90 2.80 -25.48 2.78
N TRP A 91 3.05 -24.82 1.66
CA TRP A 91 4.39 -24.52 1.18
C TRP A 91 4.93 -23.22 1.77
N THR A 92 4.19 -22.10 1.69
CA THR A 92 4.72 -20.80 2.14
C THR A 92 5.03 -20.76 3.63
N LYS A 93 4.30 -21.49 4.47
CA LYS A 93 4.57 -21.62 5.92
C LYS A 93 5.87 -22.36 6.27
N GLN A 94 6.58 -22.89 5.30
CA GLN A 94 7.87 -23.59 5.51
C GLN A 94 9.07 -22.68 5.22
N HIS A 95 8.84 -21.46 4.69
CA HIS A 95 9.88 -20.55 4.24
C HIS A 95 9.68 -19.14 4.79
N PRO A 96 10.75 -18.35 4.98
CA PRO A 96 10.65 -16.93 5.34
C PRO A 96 10.19 -16.09 4.14
N VAL A 97 9.54 -14.95 4.44
CA VAL A 97 8.96 -14.04 3.44
C VAL A 97 9.98 -13.60 2.39
N ALA A 98 11.19 -13.22 2.81
CA ALA A 98 12.22 -12.73 1.89
C ALA A 98 12.62 -13.79 0.86
N GLU A 99 12.87 -15.02 1.29
CA GLU A 99 13.21 -16.14 0.40
C GLU A 99 12.09 -16.42 -0.61
N LEU A 100 10.83 -16.44 -0.13
CA LEU A 100 9.67 -16.65 -1.00
C LEU A 100 9.53 -15.56 -2.07
N VAL A 101 9.68 -14.31 -1.66
CA VAL A 101 9.56 -13.17 -2.58
C VAL A 101 10.65 -13.21 -3.63
N ASP A 102 11.90 -13.39 -3.24
CA ASP A 102 13.04 -13.47 -4.17
C ASP A 102 12.88 -14.62 -5.16
N ARG A 103 12.51 -15.80 -4.67
CA ARG A 103 12.29 -17.00 -5.48
C ARG A 103 11.14 -16.84 -6.47
N LEU A 104 10.00 -16.31 -6.03
CA LEU A 104 8.84 -16.10 -6.87
C LEU A 104 9.09 -15.03 -7.93
N LEU A 105 9.72 -13.91 -7.58
CA LEU A 105 10.09 -12.87 -8.53
C LEU A 105 11.09 -13.36 -9.58
N ALA A 106 12.09 -14.15 -9.18
CA ALA A 106 13.03 -14.76 -10.11
C ALA A 106 12.34 -15.72 -11.10
N ALA A 107 11.30 -16.42 -10.66
CA ALA A 107 10.46 -17.28 -11.51
C ALA A 107 9.44 -16.49 -12.37
N GLY A 108 9.32 -15.18 -12.18
CA GLY A 108 8.37 -14.32 -12.88
C GLY A 108 6.95 -14.34 -12.31
N VAL A 109 6.76 -14.84 -11.09
CA VAL A 109 5.49 -14.78 -10.35
C VAL A 109 5.46 -13.51 -9.50
N PRO A 110 4.50 -12.59 -9.69
CA PRO A 110 4.36 -11.41 -8.86
C PRO A 110 4.17 -11.77 -7.39
N ALA A 111 5.05 -11.27 -6.55
CA ALA A 111 4.98 -11.42 -5.10
C ALA A 111 5.57 -10.19 -4.41
N ALA A 112 5.10 -9.89 -3.19
CA ALA A 112 5.65 -8.83 -2.37
C ALA A 112 5.41 -9.14 -0.88
N PRO A 113 6.28 -8.68 0.03
CA PRO A 113 6.05 -8.80 1.46
C PRO A 113 4.88 -7.92 1.90
N ILE A 114 4.22 -8.31 2.98
CA ILE A 114 3.26 -7.46 3.70
C ILE A 114 4.03 -6.86 4.87
N TYR A 115 4.36 -5.59 4.78
CA TYR A 115 5.15 -4.87 5.76
C TYR A 115 4.30 -4.27 6.88
N ASP A 116 4.83 -4.23 8.09
CA ASP A 116 4.42 -3.30 9.11
C ASP A 116 5.03 -1.90 8.87
N ILE A 117 4.63 -0.91 9.68
CA ILE A 117 5.10 0.47 9.48
C ILE A 117 6.61 0.61 9.76
N ALA A 118 7.18 -0.16 10.68
CA ALA A 118 8.61 -0.10 10.93
C ALA A 118 9.41 -0.62 9.73
N GLN A 119 8.94 -1.71 9.11
CA GLN A 119 9.51 -2.26 7.89
C GLN A 119 9.36 -1.31 6.69
N VAL A 120 8.21 -0.64 6.55
CA VAL A 120 7.99 0.39 5.51
C VAL A 120 8.98 1.54 5.66
N VAL A 121 9.21 2.02 6.90
CA VAL A 121 10.17 3.12 7.15
C VAL A 121 11.61 2.70 6.87
N ALA A 122 11.96 1.45 7.17
CA ALA A 122 13.31 0.92 6.98
C ALA A 122 13.59 0.43 5.54
N ASP A 123 12.56 0.31 4.69
CA ASP A 123 12.71 -0.20 3.34
C ASP A 123 13.61 0.71 2.49
N PRO A 124 14.67 0.17 1.84
CA PRO A 124 15.63 0.97 1.09
C PRO A 124 15.01 1.70 -0.11
N HIS A 125 13.95 1.19 -0.69
CA HIS A 125 13.25 1.85 -1.78
C HIS A 125 12.30 2.93 -1.26
N ILE A 126 11.43 2.59 -0.30
CA ILE A 126 10.40 3.51 0.22
C ILE A 126 11.04 4.61 1.06
N GLY A 127 11.82 4.23 2.08
CA GLY A 127 12.48 5.17 2.98
C GLY A 127 13.70 5.83 2.37
N GLY A 128 14.48 5.08 1.59
CA GLY A 128 15.71 5.55 0.95
C GLY A 128 15.46 6.22 -0.40
N ALA A 129 15.39 5.43 -1.48
CA ALA A 129 15.35 5.96 -2.86
C ALA A 129 14.15 6.87 -3.16
N ARG A 130 13.00 6.63 -2.52
CA ARG A 130 11.79 7.45 -2.68
C ARG A 130 11.69 8.59 -1.67
N GLU A 131 12.55 8.61 -0.63
CA GLU A 131 12.54 9.63 0.41
C GLU A 131 11.13 9.89 0.97
N MET A 132 10.40 8.79 1.21
CA MET A 132 9.02 8.91 1.71
C MET A 132 8.96 9.32 3.18
N PHE A 133 10.12 9.35 3.85
CA PHE A 133 10.27 9.86 5.21
C PHE A 133 11.47 10.80 5.27
N VAL A 134 11.25 12.01 5.80
CA VAL A 134 12.25 13.08 5.87
C VAL A 134 12.44 13.58 7.29
N ASP A 135 13.68 13.91 7.62
CA ASP A 135 14.00 14.50 8.91
C ASP A 135 13.72 16.00 8.88
N ILE A 136 13.12 16.51 9.94
CA ILE A 136 12.88 17.93 10.17
C ILE A 136 13.29 18.31 11.61
N GLU A 137 13.55 19.60 11.81
CA GLU A 137 13.73 20.17 13.13
C GLU A 137 12.53 21.08 13.45
N HIS A 138 11.72 20.64 14.42
CA HIS A 138 10.58 21.42 14.89
C HIS A 138 10.98 22.28 16.09
N PRO A 139 10.67 23.59 16.14
CA PRO A 139 11.15 24.50 17.18
C PRO A 139 10.74 24.10 18.60
N VAL A 140 9.65 23.35 18.75
CA VAL A 140 9.15 22.88 20.06
C VAL A 140 9.43 21.40 20.27
N ALA A 141 9.16 20.54 19.24
CA ALA A 141 9.31 19.09 19.37
C ALA A 141 10.74 18.57 19.10
N GLY A 142 11.63 19.44 18.60
CA GLY A 142 13.00 19.04 18.25
C GLY A 142 13.08 18.20 16.97
N LYS A 143 14.10 17.36 16.88
CA LYS A 143 14.31 16.49 15.70
C LYS A 143 13.26 15.42 15.62
N MET A 144 12.62 15.32 14.46
CA MET A 144 11.60 14.31 14.19
C MET A 144 11.59 13.91 12.72
N LYS A 145 11.03 12.77 12.43
CA LYS A 145 10.83 12.27 11.07
C LYS A 145 9.35 12.37 10.70
N ILE A 146 9.07 12.91 9.52
CA ILE A 146 7.71 13.05 9.00
C ILE A 146 7.59 12.43 7.61
N THR A 147 6.36 12.23 7.15
CA THR A 147 6.09 11.76 5.79
C THR A 147 6.53 12.80 4.75
N GLY A 148 7.36 12.38 3.81
CA GLY A 148 7.78 13.16 2.66
C GLY A 148 6.70 13.27 1.57
N SER A 149 7.01 14.00 0.49
CA SER A 149 6.10 14.11 -0.65
C SER A 149 6.20 12.87 -1.54
N HIS A 150 5.05 12.28 -1.88
CA HIS A 150 4.96 11.21 -2.88
C HIS A 150 5.07 11.75 -4.32
N ILE A 151 4.84 13.06 -4.51
CA ILE A 151 4.95 13.72 -5.81
C ILE A 151 6.42 14.05 -6.05
N LYS A 152 7.00 13.44 -7.08
CA LYS A 152 8.39 13.65 -7.49
C LYS A 152 8.39 14.25 -8.92
N LEU A 153 8.64 15.55 -9.01
CA LEU A 153 8.69 16.30 -10.28
C LEU A 153 10.15 16.49 -10.68
N SER A 154 10.49 16.22 -11.93
CA SER A 154 11.87 16.34 -12.44
C SER A 154 12.33 17.79 -12.50
N GLU A 155 11.48 18.69 -13.01
CA GLU A 155 11.84 20.09 -13.23
C GLU A 155 11.62 20.98 -12.00
N THR A 156 10.64 20.63 -11.16
CA THR A 156 10.25 21.39 -9.96
C THR A 156 10.13 20.48 -8.75
N PRO A 157 11.26 19.98 -8.20
CA PRO A 157 11.23 19.06 -7.07
C PRO A 157 10.50 19.64 -5.88
N THR A 158 9.65 18.83 -5.27
CA THR A 158 8.97 19.23 -4.02
C THR A 158 9.93 19.15 -2.84
N SER A 159 9.83 20.09 -1.92
CA SER A 159 10.62 20.09 -0.67
C SER A 159 9.79 20.54 0.52
N ILE A 160 10.11 20.03 1.69
CA ILE A 160 9.57 20.52 2.95
C ILE A 160 10.49 21.65 3.42
N ARG A 161 10.01 22.87 3.33
CA ARG A 161 10.81 24.09 3.59
C ARG A 161 10.78 24.49 5.06
N LYS A 162 9.69 24.20 5.76
CA LYS A 162 9.46 24.56 7.16
C LYS A 162 8.70 23.43 7.85
N PRO A 163 8.86 23.25 9.16
CA PRO A 163 8.00 22.40 9.97
C PRO A 163 6.58 22.97 10.02
N SER A 164 5.66 22.24 10.64
CA SER A 164 4.33 22.74 10.94
C SER A 164 4.41 23.97 11.82
N PRO A 165 3.68 25.07 11.52
CA PRO A 165 3.71 26.27 12.33
C PRO A 165 3.07 26.05 13.70
N ALA A 166 3.51 26.80 14.69
CA ALA A 166 2.79 26.93 15.95
C ALA A 166 1.43 27.64 15.75
N LEU A 167 0.54 27.48 16.74
CA LEU A 167 -0.75 28.15 16.69
C LEU A 167 -0.57 29.67 16.62
N GLY A 168 -1.14 30.31 15.60
CA GLY A 168 -1.06 31.75 15.41
C GLY A 168 0.28 32.29 14.88
N GLU A 169 1.29 31.44 14.63
CA GLU A 169 2.63 31.85 14.18
C GLU A 169 2.61 32.75 12.95
N ASN A 170 1.68 32.53 12.04
CA ASN A 170 1.58 33.29 10.79
C ASN A 170 0.49 34.37 10.80
N ASN A 171 -0.12 34.64 11.96
CA ASN A 171 -1.22 35.62 12.04
C ASN A 171 -0.81 37.01 11.53
N SER A 172 0.34 37.51 11.91
CA SER A 172 0.82 38.84 11.45
C SER A 172 1.14 38.86 9.95
N GLU A 173 1.70 37.76 9.41
CA GLU A 173 1.98 37.65 7.97
C GLU A 173 0.68 37.62 7.17
N ILE A 174 -0.30 36.82 7.60
CA ILE A 174 -1.53 36.62 6.84
C ILE A 174 -2.50 37.79 7.02
N TYR A 175 -2.87 38.08 8.26
CA TYR A 175 -3.88 39.10 8.53
C TYR A 175 -3.31 40.55 8.33
N GLY A 176 -2.08 40.77 8.78
CA GLY A 176 -1.43 42.07 8.56
C GLY A 176 -0.89 42.22 7.13
N GLY A 177 0.01 41.29 6.74
CA GLY A 177 0.73 41.42 5.47
C GLY A 177 -0.13 41.22 4.22
N ARG A 178 -1.04 40.22 4.22
CA ARG A 178 -1.85 39.88 3.03
C ARG A 178 -3.24 40.56 3.05
N LEU A 179 -3.86 40.62 4.23
CA LEU A 179 -5.21 41.19 4.37
C LEU A 179 -5.22 42.66 4.78
N GLY A 180 -4.07 43.23 5.15
CA GLY A 180 -3.90 44.65 5.40
C GLY A 180 -4.43 45.14 6.75
N LEU A 181 -4.67 44.23 7.72
CA LEU A 181 -5.08 44.66 9.06
C LEU A 181 -3.90 45.33 9.77
N SER A 182 -4.17 46.41 10.48
CA SER A 182 -3.20 47.11 11.31
C SER A 182 -2.84 46.28 12.57
N GLU A 183 -1.70 46.54 13.17
CA GLU A 183 -1.31 45.93 14.42
C GLU A 183 -2.33 46.13 15.55
N ALA A 184 -2.99 47.32 15.58
CA ALA A 184 -4.05 47.58 16.55
C ALA A 184 -5.28 46.68 16.36
N GLU A 185 -5.69 46.45 15.11
CA GLU A 185 -6.79 45.52 14.79
C GLU A 185 -6.41 44.07 15.12
N LEU A 186 -5.17 43.65 14.83
CA LEU A 186 -4.67 42.33 15.21
C LEU A 186 -4.67 42.16 16.74
N GLN A 187 -4.33 43.18 17.51
CA GLN A 187 -4.34 43.12 18.96
C GLN A 187 -5.76 42.96 19.50
N VAL A 188 -6.72 43.68 18.94
CA VAL A 188 -8.16 43.51 19.30
C VAL A 188 -8.61 42.06 19.05
N LEU A 189 -8.28 41.48 17.89
CA LEU A 189 -8.65 40.10 17.57
C LEU A 189 -8.00 39.08 18.51
N LYS A 190 -6.77 39.35 18.99
CA LYS A 190 -6.09 38.54 20.01
C LYS A 190 -6.79 38.65 21.38
N ASP A 191 -7.13 39.86 21.78
CA ASP A 191 -7.78 40.10 23.08
C ASP A 191 -9.16 39.45 23.13
N GLU A 192 -9.88 39.46 21.97
CA GLU A 192 -11.15 38.78 21.79
C GLU A 192 -11.03 37.25 21.56
N LYS A 193 -9.79 36.74 21.52
CA LYS A 193 -9.48 35.28 21.24
C LYS A 193 -10.04 34.77 19.92
N VAL A 194 -10.07 35.60 18.91
CA VAL A 194 -10.48 35.25 17.54
C VAL A 194 -9.28 34.66 16.77
N ILE A 195 -8.07 35.15 17.05
CA ILE A 195 -6.80 34.71 16.45
C ILE A 195 -5.75 34.45 17.52
#